data_829a1be0631559c76e5019c1583f6f5a
#
_entry.id   829a1be0631559c76e5019c1583f6f5a
#
_cell.length_a   1.000
_cell.length_b   1.000
_cell.length_c   1.000
_cell.angle_alpha   90.00
_cell.angle_beta   90.00
_cell.angle_gamma   90.00
#
_symmetry.space_group_name_H-M   'P 1'
#
loop_
_entity.id
_entity.type
_entity.pdbx_description
1 polymer ?
#
loop_
_entity_poly.entity_id
_entity_poly.type
_entity_poly.pdbx_seq_one_letter_code
_entity_poly.pdbx_strand_id
1 'polypeptide(L)'
;LPVLPHSKERLAAVELPPFQEVITAGVDSVMTAHLLLPELDPNHPATLSTTVLTNLLRHDLHFDGLVVTDALVMEAITKRYGAAEAAVLAFEAGADLILMPADADAAIDGLCNAFRSGRLPMQRLEDSLQRRRQALKRIDKHHHPLNPAQDTPLPSESERQLEQELVAACLHLQPSTGINCSQGINLIRVDGIVPCPVLSGTAPALRLPEGQGFKSLVIHSQGLSPWQPDQDSPLALERLGQGPVLLQLFMRGNPFRGTQDSIEPWSAAVQQLQKLHRLAGLVVYGSPYLWEQLRTVLKPDIPAAYSPGQMPEAQQQVLKTLLNRSHTATGNADFTD
;
A
#
# COMPACT_ATOMS: atom_id res chain seq x y z
N LEU A 1 -1.32 -14.20 11.65
CA LEU A 1 -2.58 -14.76 11.18
C LEU A 1 -3.71 -14.25 12.10
N PRO A 2 -4.66 -13.44 11.62
CA PRO A 2 -5.82 -12.99 12.38
C PRO A 2 -6.69 -14.18 12.80
N VAL A 3 -7.29 -14.08 13.98
CA VAL A 3 -8.20 -15.12 14.53
C VAL A 3 -9.56 -14.50 14.76
N LEU A 4 -10.60 -15.15 14.26
CA LEU A 4 -12.00 -14.79 14.50
C LEU A 4 -12.67 -15.89 15.34
N PRO A 5 -12.67 -15.74 16.67
CA PRO A 5 -13.14 -16.79 17.59
C PRO A 5 -14.66 -16.75 17.79
N HIS A 6 -15.40 -16.62 16.68
CA HIS A 6 -16.87 -16.55 16.74
C HIS A 6 -17.48 -17.93 16.55
N SER A 7 -18.56 -18.19 17.30
CA SER A 7 -19.34 -19.42 17.14
C SER A 7 -20.01 -19.48 15.77
N LYS A 8 -20.41 -20.68 15.34
CA LYS A 8 -21.12 -20.88 14.06
C LYS A 8 -22.44 -20.09 14.04
N GLU A 9 -23.15 -20.02 15.18
CA GLU A 9 -24.39 -19.26 15.31
C GLU A 9 -24.15 -17.77 15.12
N ARG A 10 -23.06 -17.23 15.67
CA ARG A 10 -22.68 -15.84 15.48
C ARG A 10 -22.33 -15.55 14.02
N LEU A 11 -21.53 -16.42 13.39
CA LEU A 11 -21.17 -16.29 11.99
C LEU A 11 -22.43 -16.29 11.10
N ALA A 12 -23.37 -17.21 11.36
CA ALA A 12 -24.63 -17.31 10.62
C ALA A 12 -25.55 -16.10 10.80
N ALA A 13 -25.50 -15.46 11.98
CA ALA A 13 -26.37 -14.32 12.27
C ALA A 13 -25.82 -12.97 11.78
N VAL A 14 -24.51 -12.81 11.64
CA VAL A 14 -23.88 -11.49 11.42
C VAL A 14 -22.95 -11.48 10.21
N GLU A 15 -21.98 -12.38 10.15
CA GLU A 15 -20.93 -12.33 9.15
C GLU A 15 -21.35 -12.95 7.80
N LEU A 16 -22.14 -14.01 7.81
CA LEU A 16 -22.54 -14.71 6.58
C LEU A 16 -23.73 -14.10 5.81
N PRO A 17 -24.71 -13.42 6.44
CA PRO A 17 -25.85 -12.86 5.69
C PRO A 17 -25.46 -11.96 4.51
N PRO A 18 -24.50 -11.02 4.62
CA PRO A 18 -24.06 -10.23 3.47
C PRO A 18 -23.53 -11.08 2.32
N PHE A 19 -22.80 -12.16 2.61
CA PHE A 19 -22.32 -13.09 1.58
C PHE A 19 -23.49 -13.81 0.90
N GLN A 20 -24.47 -14.27 1.68
CA GLN A 20 -25.65 -14.93 1.14
C GLN A 20 -26.45 -14.02 0.21
N GLU A 21 -26.59 -12.74 0.56
CA GLU A 21 -27.30 -11.76 -0.26
C GLU A 21 -26.56 -11.48 -1.57
N VAL A 22 -25.24 -11.25 -1.54
CA VAL A 22 -24.48 -11.01 -2.78
C VAL A 22 -24.37 -12.25 -3.66
N ILE A 23 -24.32 -13.45 -3.07
CA ILE A 23 -24.39 -14.72 -3.80
C ILE A 23 -25.74 -14.85 -4.51
N THR A 24 -26.83 -14.58 -3.80
CA THR A 24 -28.20 -14.58 -4.36
C THR A 24 -28.36 -13.54 -5.46
N ALA A 25 -27.70 -12.40 -5.34
CA ALA A 25 -27.65 -11.37 -6.40
C ALA A 25 -26.79 -11.76 -7.60
N GLY A 26 -26.05 -12.88 -7.53
CA GLY A 26 -25.27 -13.40 -8.66
C GLY A 26 -23.86 -12.84 -8.80
N VAL A 27 -23.19 -12.58 -7.66
CA VAL A 27 -21.78 -12.15 -7.68
C VAL A 27 -20.88 -13.15 -8.42
N ASP A 28 -19.97 -12.66 -9.26
CA ASP A 28 -19.13 -13.50 -10.12
C ASP A 28 -17.97 -14.16 -9.38
N SER A 29 -17.46 -13.54 -8.34
CA SER A 29 -16.33 -14.08 -7.59
C SER A 29 -16.38 -13.69 -6.11
N VAL A 30 -15.81 -14.57 -5.27
CA VAL A 30 -15.57 -14.34 -3.84
C VAL A 30 -14.07 -14.49 -3.58
N MET A 31 -13.46 -13.47 -2.96
CA MET A 31 -12.08 -13.53 -2.50
C MET A 31 -12.05 -14.03 -1.07
N THR A 32 -11.14 -14.97 -0.79
CA THR A 32 -10.94 -15.52 0.56
C THR A 32 -10.06 -14.60 1.40
N ALA A 33 -10.05 -14.82 2.71
CA ALA A 33 -9.16 -14.12 3.64
C ALA A 33 -8.23 -15.10 4.38
N HIS A 34 -7.00 -14.65 4.67
CA HIS A 34 -6.08 -15.40 5.52
C HIS A 34 -6.47 -15.21 7.00
N LEU A 35 -7.59 -15.83 7.38
CA LEU A 35 -8.25 -15.67 8.65
C LEU A 35 -8.50 -17.05 9.27
N LEU A 36 -8.10 -17.25 10.52
CA LEU A 36 -8.39 -18.48 11.24
C LEU A 36 -9.80 -18.40 11.89
N LEU A 37 -10.63 -19.38 11.61
CA LEU A 37 -11.97 -19.56 12.16
C LEU A 37 -11.97 -20.86 12.99
N PRO A 38 -11.53 -20.84 14.26
CA PRO A 38 -11.29 -22.08 15.04
C PRO A 38 -12.52 -22.97 15.19
N GLU A 39 -13.72 -22.37 15.22
CA GLU A 39 -14.99 -23.10 15.34
C GLU A 39 -15.39 -23.83 14.04
N LEU A 40 -14.79 -23.46 12.90
CA LEU A 40 -15.02 -24.13 11.62
C LEU A 40 -13.84 -25.05 11.27
N ASP A 41 -12.61 -24.51 11.32
CA ASP A 41 -11.37 -25.25 11.08
C ASP A 41 -10.26 -24.68 11.98
N PRO A 42 -9.86 -25.42 13.03
CA PRO A 42 -8.79 -24.96 13.93
C PRO A 42 -7.38 -25.07 13.33
N ASN A 43 -7.23 -25.79 12.23
CA ASN A 43 -5.91 -26.14 11.67
C ASN A 43 -5.50 -25.25 10.51
N HIS A 44 -6.46 -24.80 9.69
CA HIS A 44 -6.19 -24.06 8.46
C HIS A 44 -6.90 -22.70 8.45
N PRO A 45 -6.25 -21.64 7.93
CA PRO A 45 -6.95 -20.39 7.64
C PRO A 45 -8.02 -20.62 6.56
N ALA A 46 -9.02 -19.77 6.49
CA ALA A 46 -10.15 -19.90 5.56
C ALA A 46 -9.71 -20.17 4.11
N THR A 47 -8.65 -19.50 3.65
CA THR A 47 -8.08 -19.68 2.30
C THR A 47 -7.61 -21.11 2.02
N LEU A 48 -7.20 -21.86 3.04
CA LEU A 48 -6.65 -23.23 2.92
C LEU A 48 -7.59 -24.30 3.51
N SER A 49 -8.83 -23.92 3.86
CA SER A 49 -9.77 -24.79 4.56
C SER A 49 -10.85 -25.31 3.62
N THR A 50 -10.87 -26.62 3.40
CA THR A 50 -11.96 -27.31 2.70
C THR A 50 -13.30 -27.10 3.40
N THR A 51 -13.32 -27.05 4.73
CA THR A 51 -14.53 -26.79 5.52
C THR A 51 -15.13 -25.42 5.18
N VAL A 52 -14.28 -24.41 4.96
CA VAL A 52 -14.74 -23.06 4.64
C VAL A 52 -15.06 -22.91 3.15
N LEU A 53 -14.15 -23.30 2.25
CA LEU A 53 -14.32 -23.00 0.82
C LEU A 53 -15.26 -24.01 0.13
N THR A 54 -15.15 -25.29 0.44
CA THR A 54 -15.99 -26.30 -0.21
C THR A 54 -17.28 -26.49 0.57
N ASN A 55 -17.24 -26.80 1.86
CA ASN A 55 -18.45 -27.14 2.58
C ASN A 55 -19.32 -25.91 2.82
N LEU A 56 -18.81 -24.87 3.49
CA LEU A 56 -19.61 -23.69 3.79
C LEU A 56 -19.92 -22.87 2.53
N LEU A 57 -18.91 -22.42 1.78
CA LEU A 57 -19.13 -21.46 0.68
C LEU A 57 -19.82 -22.13 -0.52
N ARG A 58 -19.32 -23.30 -0.99
CA ARG A 58 -19.90 -23.97 -2.14
C ARG A 58 -21.22 -24.68 -1.84
N HIS A 59 -21.25 -25.49 -0.76
CA HIS A 59 -22.40 -26.34 -0.50
C HIS A 59 -23.48 -25.62 0.29
N ASP A 60 -23.16 -25.02 1.45
CA ASP A 60 -24.17 -24.44 2.32
C ASP A 60 -24.69 -23.09 1.79
N LEU A 61 -23.80 -22.22 1.27
CA LEU A 61 -24.17 -20.92 0.68
C LEU A 61 -24.46 -20.99 -0.83
N HIS A 62 -24.30 -22.15 -1.45
CA HIS A 62 -24.59 -22.40 -2.89
C HIS A 62 -23.85 -21.48 -3.86
N PHE A 63 -22.58 -21.17 -3.60
CA PHE A 63 -21.79 -20.30 -4.46
C PHE A 63 -21.16 -21.06 -5.62
N ASP A 64 -21.55 -20.75 -6.86
CA ASP A 64 -21.07 -21.39 -8.08
C ASP A 64 -20.02 -20.57 -8.85
N GLY A 65 -19.74 -19.32 -8.43
CA GLY A 65 -18.78 -18.43 -9.07
C GLY A 65 -17.31 -18.77 -8.77
N LEU A 66 -16.40 -17.89 -9.13
CA LEU A 66 -14.96 -18.07 -8.90
C LEU A 66 -14.59 -17.83 -7.43
N VAL A 67 -13.83 -18.73 -6.85
CA VAL A 67 -13.16 -18.53 -5.57
C VAL A 67 -11.71 -18.13 -5.84
N VAL A 68 -11.33 -16.95 -5.32
CA VAL A 68 -10.01 -16.36 -5.52
C VAL A 68 -9.32 -16.26 -4.16
N THR A 69 -8.06 -16.67 -4.06
CA THR A 69 -7.31 -16.48 -2.80
C THR A 69 -6.99 -15.01 -2.59
N ASP A 70 -6.79 -14.60 -1.34
CA ASP A 70 -5.94 -13.44 -1.06
C ASP A 70 -4.48 -13.77 -1.41
N ALA A 71 -3.59 -12.78 -1.39
CA ALA A 71 -2.20 -12.93 -1.81
C ALA A 71 -1.42 -13.94 -0.94
N LEU A 72 -1.06 -15.10 -1.48
CA LEU A 72 -0.37 -16.16 -0.74
C LEU A 72 1.04 -15.77 -0.27
N VAL A 73 1.60 -14.67 -0.79
CA VAL A 73 2.88 -14.12 -0.32
C VAL A 73 2.79 -13.47 1.07
N MET A 74 1.58 -13.23 1.58
CA MET A 74 1.39 -12.63 2.91
C MET A 74 1.95 -13.52 4.03
N GLU A 75 2.59 -12.90 5.03
CA GLU A 75 3.21 -13.60 6.16
C GLU A 75 2.26 -14.54 6.92
N ALA A 76 0.97 -14.27 6.91
CA ALA A 76 -0.04 -15.16 7.49
C ALA A 76 0.02 -16.57 6.91
N ILE A 77 0.48 -16.71 5.67
CA ILE A 77 0.67 -17.97 4.95
C ILE A 77 2.15 -18.37 4.94
N THR A 78 3.05 -17.48 4.47
CA THR A 78 4.45 -17.83 4.23
C THR A 78 5.23 -18.23 5.47
N LYS A 79 4.81 -17.79 6.67
CA LYS A 79 5.41 -18.23 7.94
C LYS A 79 5.16 -19.71 8.28
N ARG A 80 4.15 -20.35 7.67
CA ARG A 80 3.74 -21.72 7.99
C ARG A 80 3.85 -22.67 6.81
N TYR A 81 3.70 -22.16 5.59
CA TYR A 81 3.61 -22.96 4.38
C TYR A 81 4.63 -22.47 3.34
N GLY A 82 5.32 -23.39 2.68
CA GLY A 82 6.08 -23.06 1.47
C GLY A 82 5.15 -22.74 0.30
N ALA A 83 5.66 -22.03 -0.72
CA ALA A 83 4.86 -21.57 -1.85
C ALA A 83 4.13 -22.70 -2.59
N ALA A 84 4.79 -23.85 -2.80
CA ALA A 84 4.21 -25.02 -3.43
C ALA A 84 3.03 -25.59 -2.62
N GLU A 85 3.23 -25.82 -1.33
CA GLU A 85 2.21 -26.43 -0.48
C GLU A 85 1.02 -25.48 -0.23
N ALA A 86 1.28 -24.18 -0.05
CA ALA A 86 0.22 -23.18 0.08
C ALA A 86 -0.71 -23.17 -1.15
N ALA A 87 -0.13 -23.24 -2.35
CA ALA A 87 -0.91 -23.28 -3.59
C ALA A 87 -1.72 -24.57 -3.72
N VAL A 88 -1.12 -25.72 -3.37
CA VAL A 88 -1.81 -27.02 -3.40
C VAL A 88 -2.96 -27.06 -2.40
N LEU A 89 -2.73 -26.63 -1.15
CA LEU A 89 -3.78 -26.60 -0.12
C LEU A 89 -4.92 -25.65 -0.50
N ALA A 90 -4.62 -24.46 -1.03
CA ALA A 90 -5.65 -23.52 -1.47
C ALA A 90 -6.51 -24.11 -2.59
N PHE A 91 -5.88 -24.75 -3.57
CA PHE A 91 -6.58 -25.40 -4.67
C PHE A 91 -7.39 -26.62 -4.20
N GLU A 92 -6.84 -27.43 -3.30
CA GLU A 92 -7.51 -28.58 -2.67
C GLU A 92 -8.72 -28.12 -1.85
N ALA A 93 -8.59 -27.01 -1.11
CA ALA A 93 -9.67 -26.41 -0.33
C ALA A 93 -10.86 -25.92 -1.17
N GLY A 94 -10.65 -25.54 -2.43
CA GLY A 94 -11.72 -25.09 -3.30
C GLY A 94 -11.47 -23.79 -4.06
N ALA A 95 -10.29 -23.17 -3.93
CA ALA A 95 -9.92 -21.98 -4.69
C ALA A 95 -9.75 -22.31 -6.20
N ASP A 96 -10.22 -21.43 -7.06
CA ASP A 96 -10.10 -21.56 -8.53
C ASP A 96 -8.97 -20.72 -9.09
N LEU A 97 -8.68 -19.58 -8.45
CA LEU A 97 -7.59 -18.67 -8.80
C LEU A 97 -6.70 -18.45 -7.59
N ILE A 98 -5.40 -18.61 -7.82
CA ILE A 98 -4.37 -18.44 -6.79
C ILE A 98 -3.63 -17.15 -7.07
N LEU A 99 -3.69 -16.19 -6.13
CA LEU A 99 -3.05 -14.90 -6.28
C LEU A 99 -1.69 -14.85 -5.60
N MET A 100 -0.72 -14.25 -6.27
CA MET A 100 0.57 -13.84 -5.72
C MET A 100 1.21 -14.91 -4.82
N PRO A 101 1.47 -16.13 -5.30
CA PRO A 101 2.28 -17.07 -4.53
C PRO A 101 3.68 -16.47 -4.31
N ALA A 102 4.32 -16.80 -3.17
CA ALA A 102 5.66 -16.29 -2.86
C ALA A 102 6.72 -16.68 -3.90
N ASP A 103 6.51 -17.83 -4.59
CA ASP A 103 7.28 -18.31 -5.70
C ASP A 103 6.29 -18.97 -6.69
N ALA A 104 6.15 -18.37 -7.86
CA ALA A 104 5.18 -18.83 -8.87
C ALA A 104 5.59 -20.16 -9.51
N ASP A 105 6.86 -20.37 -9.78
CA ASP A 105 7.36 -21.59 -10.38
C ASP A 105 7.19 -22.76 -9.42
N ALA A 106 7.58 -22.60 -8.16
CA ALA A 106 7.37 -23.60 -7.11
C ALA A 106 5.87 -23.92 -6.92
N ALA A 107 4.98 -22.94 -6.98
CA ALA A 107 3.53 -23.16 -6.88
C ALA A 107 2.99 -23.98 -8.05
N ILE A 108 3.42 -23.69 -9.29
CA ILE A 108 3.06 -24.43 -10.50
C ILE A 108 3.56 -25.87 -10.40
N ASP A 109 4.82 -26.06 -10.06
CA ASP A 109 5.41 -27.38 -9.91
C ASP A 109 4.72 -28.20 -8.80
N GLY A 110 4.37 -27.57 -7.69
CA GLY A 110 3.62 -28.19 -6.61
C GLY A 110 2.26 -28.71 -7.07
N LEU A 111 1.48 -27.89 -7.77
CA LEU A 111 0.21 -28.28 -8.34
C LEU A 111 0.35 -29.41 -9.37
N CYS A 112 1.29 -29.30 -10.30
CA CYS A 112 1.56 -30.34 -11.28
C CYS A 112 1.90 -31.69 -10.61
N ASN A 113 2.71 -31.66 -9.57
CA ASN A 113 3.08 -32.87 -8.82
C ASN A 113 1.90 -33.44 -8.03
N ALA A 114 1.03 -32.58 -7.46
CA ALA A 114 -0.17 -33.00 -6.76
C ALA A 114 -1.17 -33.70 -7.71
N PHE A 115 -1.32 -33.22 -8.95
CA PHE A 115 -2.10 -33.91 -9.97
C PHE A 115 -1.47 -35.23 -10.41
N ARG A 116 -0.16 -35.27 -10.67
CA ARG A 116 0.55 -36.49 -11.08
C ARG A 116 0.51 -37.59 -10.01
N SER A 117 0.58 -37.21 -8.74
CA SER A 117 0.50 -38.14 -7.62
C SER A 117 -0.92 -38.60 -7.26
N GLY A 118 -1.94 -38.00 -7.86
CA GLY A 118 -3.34 -38.27 -7.56
C GLY A 118 -3.85 -37.62 -6.25
N ARG A 119 -3.07 -36.75 -5.61
CA ARG A 119 -3.53 -35.94 -4.46
C ARG A 119 -4.68 -35.00 -4.89
N LEU A 120 -4.56 -34.37 -6.04
CA LEU A 120 -5.61 -33.56 -6.64
C LEU A 120 -6.26 -34.36 -7.80
N PRO A 121 -7.60 -34.56 -7.78
CA PRO A 121 -8.30 -35.19 -8.89
C PRO A 121 -8.40 -34.24 -10.09
N MET A 122 -8.22 -34.74 -11.31
CA MET A 122 -8.33 -33.94 -12.56
C MET A 122 -9.68 -33.24 -12.68
N GLN A 123 -10.77 -33.87 -12.18
CA GLN A 123 -12.10 -33.27 -12.15
C GLN A 123 -12.10 -31.90 -11.44
N ARG A 124 -11.32 -31.75 -10.36
CA ARG A 124 -11.22 -30.48 -9.65
C ARG A 124 -10.63 -29.35 -10.54
N LEU A 125 -9.67 -29.70 -11.42
CA LEU A 125 -9.14 -28.75 -12.39
C LEU A 125 -10.16 -28.40 -13.48
N GLU A 126 -10.87 -29.41 -13.99
CA GLU A 126 -11.92 -29.21 -15.00
C GLU A 126 -13.03 -28.29 -14.49
N ASP A 127 -13.48 -28.49 -13.25
CA ASP A 127 -14.47 -27.66 -12.60
C ASP A 127 -14.02 -26.20 -12.48
N SER A 128 -12.76 -25.95 -12.06
CA SER A 128 -12.19 -24.60 -12.00
C SER A 128 -12.10 -23.95 -13.38
N LEU A 129 -11.63 -24.68 -14.38
CA LEU A 129 -11.54 -24.17 -15.74
C LEU A 129 -12.93 -23.87 -16.33
N GLN A 130 -13.94 -24.65 -15.98
CA GLN A 130 -15.32 -24.40 -16.40
C GLN A 130 -15.87 -23.11 -15.77
N ARG A 131 -15.69 -22.89 -14.47
CA ARG A 131 -16.09 -21.65 -13.78
C ARG A 131 -15.40 -20.44 -14.39
N ARG A 132 -14.09 -20.54 -14.64
CA ARG A 132 -13.34 -19.48 -15.33
C ARG A 132 -13.90 -19.16 -16.70
N ARG A 133 -14.22 -20.18 -17.53
CA ARG A 133 -14.83 -19.96 -18.85
C ARG A 133 -16.20 -19.30 -18.76
N GLN A 134 -17.00 -19.66 -17.76
CA GLN A 134 -18.31 -19.05 -17.54
C GLN A 134 -18.20 -17.58 -17.14
N ALA A 135 -17.27 -17.24 -16.22
CA ALA A 135 -17.02 -15.86 -15.82
C ALA A 135 -16.55 -15.01 -17.03
N LEU A 136 -15.61 -15.51 -17.85
CA LEU A 136 -15.14 -14.80 -19.04
C LEU A 136 -16.28 -14.57 -20.06
N LYS A 137 -17.16 -15.57 -20.27
CA LYS A 137 -18.32 -15.41 -21.17
C LYS A 137 -19.32 -14.34 -20.71
N ARG A 138 -19.42 -14.09 -19.38
CA ARG A 138 -20.26 -13.00 -18.85
C ARG A 138 -19.66 -11.64 -19.19
N ILE A 139 -18.34 -11.49 -19.03
CA ILE A 139 -17.63 -10.25 -19.38
C ILE A 139 -17.77 -9.94 -20.88
N ASP A 140 -17.57 -10.93 -21.74
CA ASP A 140 -17.66 -10.74 -23.20
C ASP A 140 -19.04 -10.22 -23.67
N LYS A 141 -20.12 -10.60 -22.98
CA LYS A 141 -21.49 -10.11 -23.30
C LYS A 141 -21.68 -8.62 -22.95
N HIS A 142 -20.89 -8.07 -22.04
CA HIS A 142 -20.97 -6.68 -21.58
C HIS A 142 -19.79 -5.84 -22.09
N HIS A 143 -18.91 -6.43 -22.90
CA HIS A 143 -17.75 -5.73 -23.42
C HIS A 143 -18.16 -4.80 -24.56
N HIS A 144 -18.39 -3.53 -24.24
CA HIS A 144 -18.28 -2.47 -25.22
C HIS A 144 -16.78 -2.18 -25.38
N PRO A 145 -16.24 -2.20 -26.61
CA PRO A 145 -14.86 -1.81 -26.83
C PRO A 145 -14.69 -0.37 -26.33
N LEU A 146 -13.98 -0.22 -25.21
CA LEU A 146 -13.62 1.11 -24.71
C LEU A 146 -12.80 1.81 -25.78
N ASN A 147 -13.24 2.97 -26.23
CA ASN A 147 -12.39 3.87 -26.98
C ASN A 147 -11.57 4.69 -25.97
N PRO A 148 -10.27 4.37 -25.76
CA PRO A 148 -9.48 5.02 -24.70
C PRO A 148 -9.42 6.55 -24.82
N ALA A 149 -9.67 7.07 -26.03
CA ALA A 149 -9.67 8.51 -26.27
C ALA A 149 -11.02 9.17 -25.91
N GLN A 150 -12.11 8.40 -25.78
CA GLN A 150 -13.45 8.93 -25.50
C GLN A 150 -14.01 8.49 -24.14
N ASP A 151 -13.52 7.33 -23.61
CA ASP A 151 -14.11 6.66 -22.45
C ASP A 151 -13.27 6.79 -21.18
N THR A 152 -12.13 7.52 -21.21
CA THR A 152 -11.46 7.92 -19.97
C THR A 152 -12.06 9.24 -19.52
N PRO A 153 -13.03 9.24 -18.61
CA PRO A 153 -13.58 10.49 -18.11
C PRO A 153 -12.47 11.25 -17.40
N LEU A 154 -12.15 12.45 -17.89
CA LEU A 154 -11.36 13.39 -17.11
C LEU A 154 -12.15 13.69 -15.84
N PRO A 155 -11.48 13.78 -14.66
CA PRO A 155 -12.18 14.11 -13.44
C PRO A 155 -12.99 15.41 -13.64
N SER A 156 -14.26 15.38 -13.27
CA SER A 156 -15.14 16.55 -13.28
C SER A 156 -14.59 17.62 -12.33
N GLU A 157 -15.05 18.84 -12.46
CA GLU A 157 -14.63 19.91 -11.55
C GLU A 157 -15.03 19.60 -10.09
N SER A 158 -16.19 18.98 -9.87
CA SER A 158 -16.64 18.56 -8.54
C SER A 158 -15.75 17.45 -7.94
N GLU A 159 -15.25 16.51 -8.76
CA GLU A 159 -14.33 15.47 -8.30
C GLU A 159 -12.96 16.06 -7.96
N ARG A 160 -12.46 17.02 -8.73
CA ARG A 160 -11.22 17.74 -8.40
C ARG A 160 -11.35 18.55 -7.12
N GLN A 161 -12.48 19.23 -6.94
CA GLN A 161 -12.74 19.97 -5.71
C GLN A 161 -12.80 19.01 -4.51
N LEU A 162 -13.49 17.87 -4.65
CA LEU A 162 -13.53 16.85 -3.60
C LEU A 162 -12.14 16.32 -3.27
N GLU A 163 -11.30 16.05 -4.27
CA GLU A 163 -9.90 15.65 -4.06
C GLU A 163 -9.14 16.69 -3.23
N GLN A 164 -9.26 17.96 -3.58
CA GLN A 164 -8.62 19.07 -2.87
C GLN A 164 -9.09 19.18 -1.41
N GLU A 165 -10.39 19.07 -1.18
CA GLU A 165 -10.98 19.12 0.16
C GLU A 165 -10.53 17.92 1.01
N LEU A 166 -10.53 16.71 0.45
CA LEU A 166 -10.07 15.51 1.14
C LEU A 166 -8.57 15.59 1.50
N VAL A 167 -7.73 16.02 0.56
CA VAL A 167 -6.30 16.20 0.82
C VAL A 167 -6.09 17.24 1.93
N ALA A 168 -6.78 18.38 1.87
CA ALA A 168 -6.67 19.42 2.89
C ALA A 168 -7.13 18.96 4.27
N ALA A 169 -8.21 18.17 4.34
CA ALA A 169 -8.73 17.62 5.59
C ALA A 169 -7.83 16.59 6.24
N CYS A 170 -7.04 15.85 5.42
CA CYS A 170 -6.11 14.81 5.89
C CYS A 170 -4.68 15.32 6.09
N LEU A 171 -4.41 16.58 5.81
CA LEU A 171 -3.07 17.16 5.92
C LEU A 171 -2.74 17.49 7.39
N HIS A 172 -1.61 16.95 7.86
CA HIS A 172 -1.08 17.28 9.18
C HIS A 172 0.15 18.17 9.04
N LEU A 173 0.13 19.32 9.71
CA LEU A 173 1.21 20.29 9.69
C LEU A 173 1.81 20.44 11.11
N GLN A 174 3.13 20.43 11.21
CA GLN A 174 3.79 20.89 12.40
C GLN A 174 3.77 22.44 12.41
N PRO A 175 3.33 23.08 13.49
CA PRO A 175 3.39 24.54 13.60
C PRO A 175 4.83 25.04 13.45
N SER A 176 5.10 25.80 12.39
CA SER A 176 6.42 26.39 12.15
C SER A 176 6.28 27.56 11.17
N THR A 177 7.34 28.34 11.01
CA THR A 177 7.40 29.51 10.13
C THR A 177 7.50 29.17 8.64
N GLY A 178 7.57 27.88 8.27
CA GLY A 178 7.81 27.44 6.90
C GLY A 178 9.29 27.30 6.56
N ILE A 179 9.58 26.84 5.34
CA ILE A 179 10.94 26.62 4.86
C ILE A 179 11.53 27.98 4.42
N ASN A 180 12.54 28.44 5.16
CA ASN A 180 13.19 29.72 4.91
C ASN A 180 14.60 29.51 4.36
N CYS A 181 14.71 28.93 3.17
CA CYS A 181 15.96 28.84 2.41
C CYS A 181 15.67 28.82 0.93
N SER A 182 16.51 29.51 0.16
CA SER A 182 16.34 29.69 -1.29
C SER A 182 17.14 28.72 -2.15
N GLN A 183 17.84 27.78 -1.55
CA GLN A 183 18.60 26.74 -2.26
C GLN A 183 18.95 25.61 -1.31
N GLY A 184 19.13 24.42 -1.83
CA GLY A 184 19.46 23.25 -1.06
C GLY A 184 19.30 21.96 -1.84
N ILE A 185 19.13 20.89 -1.11
CA ILE A 185 18.93 19.55 -1.66
C ILE A 185 17.52 19.09 -1.32
N ASN A 186 16.75 18.77 -2.33
CA ASN A 186 15.47 18.11 -2.22
C ASN A 186 15.72 16.59 -2.26
N LEU A 187 15.88 15.99 -1.09
CA LEU A 187 16.12 14.56 -0.96
C LEU A 187 14.80 13.82 -0.91
N ILE A 188 14.51 13.04 -1.95
CA ILE A 188 13.30 12.25 -2.07
C ILE A 188 13.63 10.77 -1.93
N ARG A 189 13.02 10.09 -0.97
CA ARG A 189 13.08 8.64 -0.81
C ARG A 189 11.75 8.01 -1.23
N VAL A 190 11.83 7.03 -2.10
CA VAL A 190 10.67 6.26 -2.58
C VAL A 190 10.85 4.80 -2.16
N ASP A 191 9.85 4.20 -1.54
CA ASP A 191 9.88 2.80 -1.09
C ASP A 191 9.60 1.77 -2.20
N GLY A 192 9.37 2.24 -3.41
CA GLY A 192 9.14 1.45 -4.60
C GLY A 192 10.29 1.47 -5.60
N ILE A 193 10.04 0.89 -6.78
CA ILE A 193 10.95 0.90 -7.91
C ILE A 193 10.66 2.15 -8.76
N VAL A 194 11.69 2.74 -9.35
CA VAL A 194 11.55 3.82 -10.35
C VAL A 194 11.35 3.18 -11.74
N PRO A 195 10.43 3.70 -12.59
CA PRO A 195 9.66 4.93 -12.41
C PRO A 195 8.51 4.79 -11.40
N CYS A 196 8.40 5.79 -10.52
CA CYS A 196 7.30 5.86 -9.56
C CYS A 196 6.14 6.66 -10.18
N PRO A 197 4.92 6.09 -10.29
CA PRO A 197 3.80 6.75 -10.95
C PRO A 197 3.44 8.14 -10.37
N VAL A 198 3.65 8.32 -9.06
CA VAL A 198 3.35 9.59 -8.37
C VAL A 198 4.48 10.62 -8.46
N LEU A 199 5.64 10.26 -9.03
CA LEU A 199 6.81 11.12 -9.22
C LEU A 199 7.20 11.21 -10.70
N SER A 200 6.25 11.61 -11.54
CA SER A 200 6.56 12.01 -12.93
C SER A 200 7.52 13.18 -12.96
N GLY A 201 8.21 13.41 -14.09
CA GLY A 201 9.12 14.56 -14.24
C GLY A 201 8.49 15.94 -14.03
N THR A 202 7.15 16.02 -13.98
CA THR A 202 6.38 17.24 -13.68
C THR A 202 5.77 17.26 -12.28
N ALA A 203 6.07 16.24 -11.45
CA ALA A 203 5.51 16.13 -10.13
C ALA A 203 5.80 17.35 -9.24
N PRO A 204 4.82 17.84 -8.46
CA PRO A 204 5.03 18.99 -7.56
C PRO A 204 6.16 18.77 -6.56
N ALA A 205 6.39 17.54 -6.10
CA ALA A 205 7.49 17.19 -5.21
C ALA A 205 8.88 17.48 -5.80
N LEU A 206 9.00 17.50 -7.13
CA LEU A 206 10.22 17.89 -7.83
C LEU A 206 10.19 19.39 -8.17
N ARG A 207 9.12 19.85 -8.83
CA ARG A 207 9.06 21.18 -9.45
C ARG A 207 8.96 22.34 -8.47
N LEU A 208 8.22 22.18 -7.37
CA LEU A 208 8.07 23.28 -6.41
C LEU A 208 9.38 23.58 -5.66
N PRO A 209 10.13 22.58 -5.14
CA PRO A 209 11.45 22.83 -4.58
C PRO A 209 12.48 23.34 -5.61
N GLU A 210 12.45 22.83 -6.85
CA GLU A 210 13.30 23.36 -7.93
C GLU A 210 13.08 24.84 -8.18
N GLY A 211 11.82 25.29 -8.18
CA GLY A 211 11.46 26.71 -8.30
C GLY A 211 12.02 27.58 -7.16
N GLN A 212 12.39 26.99 -6.03
CA GLN A 212 13.06 27.63 -4.90
C GLN A 212 14.59 27.41 -4.90
N GLY A 213 15.14 26.84 -5.97
CA GLY A 213 16.58 26.61 -6.12
C GLY A 213 17.12 25.31 -5.48
N PHE A 214 16.24 24.41 -5.02
CA PHE A 214 16.66 23.10 -4.53
C PHE A 214 17.00 22.17 -5.71
N LYS A 215 18.05 21.36 -5.53
CA LYS A 215 18.42 20.29 -6.47
C LYS A 215 17.82 18.97 -5.99
N SER A 216 17.03 18.32 -6.83
CA SER A 216 16.38 17.06 -6.47
C SER A 216 17.33 15.88 -6.60
N LEU A 217 17.35 15.03 -5.57
CA LEU A 217 18.01 13.74 -5.52
C LEU A 217 16.96 12.68 -5.13
N VAL A 218 16.60 11.79 -6.06
CA VAL A 218 15.65 10.71 -5.82
C VAL A 218 16.39 9.42 -5.53
N ILE A 219 16.05 8.80 -4.41
CA ILE A 219 16.60 7.53 -3.94
C ILE A 219 15.47 6.50 -3.87
N HIS A 220 15.72 5.31 -4.36
CA HIS A 220 14.78 4.19 -4.34
C HIS A 220 15.46 2.90 -3.83
N SER A 221 14.66 1.88 -3.52
CA SER A 221 15.13 0.65 -2.85
C SER A 221 16.25 -0.10 -3.56
N GLN A 222 16.36 0.04 -4.89
CA GLN A 222 17.40 -0.60 -5.71
C GLN A 222 18.48 0.39 -6.18
N GLY A 223 18.39 1.66 -5.76
CA GLY A 223 19.34 2.70 -6.12
C GLY A 223 20.52 2.80 -5.17
N LEU A 224 21.25 3.91 -5.28
CA LEU A 224 22.33 4.22 -4.36
C LEU A 224 21.75 4.30 -2.93
N SER A 225 22.31 3.50 -2.02
CA SER A 225 21.96 3.61 -0.61
C SER A 225 22.43 4.94 -0.05
N PRO A 226 21.56 5.72 0.62
CA PRO A 226 21.97 6.91 1.32
C PRO A 226 22.63 6.60 2.67
N TRP A 227 22.63 5.33 3.06
CA TRP A 227 23.10 4.87 4.37
C TRP A 227 24.58 4.61 4.35
N GLN A 228 25.25 4.95 5.45
CA GLN A 228 26.59 4.48 5.75
C GLN A 228 26.52 3.14 6.49
N PRO A 229 27.54 2.29 6.36
CA PRO A 229 27.62 1.07 7.15
C PRO A 229 27.88 1.36 8.64
N ASP A 230 28.35 2.56 8.97
CA ASP A 230 28.62 3.01 10.33
C ASP A 230 27.36 3.54 11.00
N GLN A 231 27.07 3.04 12.22
CA GLN A 231 25.90 3.43 13.00
C GLN A 231 25.98 4.85 13.55
N ASP A 232 27.18 5.43 13.69
CA ASP A 232 27.37 6.79 14.20
C ASP A 232 27.00 7.86 13.18
N SER A 233 26.92 7.51 11.90
CA SER A 233 26.58 8.42 10.82
C SER A 233 25.66 7.74 9.81
N PRO A 234 24.35 7.65 10.09
CA PRO A 234 23.42 6.86 9.28
C PRO A 234 23.25 7.38 7.85
N LEU A 235 23.51 8.65 7.58
CA LEU A 235 23.49 9.22 6.23
C LEU A 235 24.89 9.46 5.68
N ALA A 236 25.15 9.04 4.47
CA ALA A 236 26.34 9.37 3.69
C ALA A 236 26.24 10.83 3.19
N LEU A 237 26.48 11.80 4.09
CA LEU A 237 26.27 13.22 3.80
C LEU A 237 27.08 13.74 2.64
N GLU A 238 28.25 13.16 2.37
CA GLU A 238 29.09 13.48 1.22
C GLU A 238 28.40 13.18 -0.11
N ARG A 239 27.48 12.21 -0.15
CA ARG A 239 26.68 11.87 -1.33
C ARG A 239 25.51 12.84 -1.54
N LEU A 240 25.08 13.52 -0.48
CA LEU A 240 23.97 14.48 -0.55
C LEU A 240 24.41 15.86 -1.04
N GLY A 241 25.73 16.13 -1.14
CA GLY A 241 26.25 17.48 -1.43
C GLY A 241 26.15 18.43 -0.24
N GLN A 242 26.33 19.72 -0.46
CA GLN A 242 26.34 20.77 0.55
C GLN A 242 24.99 21.50 0.64
N GLY A 243 24.70 22.08 1.79
CA GLY A 243 23.52 22.93 2.02
C GLY A 243 22.37 22.27 2.79
N PRO A 244 21.28 23.02 2.98
CA PRO A 244 20.09 22.54 3.67
C PRO A 244 19.39 21.44 2.87
N VAL A 245 18.71 20.54 3.58
CA VAL A 245 18.01 19.37 3.02
C VAL A 245 16.52 19.48 3.30
N LEU A 246 15.71 19.52 2.25
CA LEU A 246 14.29 19.20 2.31
C LEU A 246 14.16 17.70 2.12
N LEU A 247 13.73 17.01 3.17
CA LEU A 247 13.56 15.55 3.15
C LEU A 247 12.10 15.20 2.84
N GLN A 248 11.88 14.48 1.74
CA GLN A 248 10.56 14.00 1.35
C GLN A 248 10.55 12.46 1.30
N LEU A 249 9.70 11.84 2.10
CA LEU A 249 9.62 10.39 2.27
C LEU A 249 8.30 9.87 1.69
N PHE A 250 8.37 9.23 0.53
CA PHE A 250 7.26 8.52 -0.12
C PHE A 250 7.26 7.07 0.36
N MET A 251 6.73 6.85 1.56
CA MET A 251 6.79 5.57 2.27
C MET A 251 5.38 5.02 2.44
N ARG A 252 5.00 4.15 1.53
CA ARG A 252 3.67 3.53 1.55
C ARG A 252 3.61 2.33 2.49
N GLY A 253 4.76 1.69 2.68
CA GLY A 253 4.86 0.37 3.29
C GLY A 253 4.48 -0.73 2.31
N ASN A 254 4.88 -1.95 2.63
CA ASN A 254 4.48 -3.11 1.87
C ASN A 254 3.50 -3.95 2.72
N PRO A 255 2.20 -3.98 2.40
CA PRO A 255 1.20 -4.69 3.19
C PRO A 255 1.45 -6.21 3.24
N PHE A 256 2.29 -6.74 2.34
CA PHE A 256 2.58 -8.17 2.26
C PHE A 256 3.78 -8.60 3.13
N ARG A 257 4.61 -7.66 3.59
CA ARG A 257 5.81 -7.92 4.39
C ARG A 257 5.62 -7.71 5.89
N GLY A 258 4.46 -7.19 6.31
CA GLY A 258 4.20 -6.90 7.71
C GLY A 258 5.19 -5.87 8.29
N THR A 259 5.61 -6.08 9.54
CA THR A 259 6.57 -5.20 10.24
C THR A 259 8.03 -5.43 9.86
N GLN A 260 8.32 -6.34 8.93
CA GLN A 260 9.68 -6.69 8.50
C GLN A 260 10.20 -5.86 7.32
N ASP A 261 9.47 -4.84 6.87
CA ASP A 261 10.08 -3.84 6.01
C ASP A 261 11.32 -3.31 6.71
N SER A 262 12.47 -3.47 6.06
CA SER A 262 13.75 -3.03 6.60
C SER A 262 13.59 -1.63 7.16
N ILE A 263 13.67 -1.51 8.48
CA ILE A 263 13.49 -0.24 9.17
C ILE A 263 14.72 0.59 8.81
N GLU A 264 14.59 1.36 7.75
CA GLU A 264 15.59 2.37 7.42
C GLU A 264 15.71 3.35 8.60
N PRO A 265 16.90 3.73 9.02
CA PRO A 265 17.12 4.49 10.25
C PRO A 265 16.76 5.98 10.08
N TRP A 266 15.53 6.28 9.62
CA TRP A 266 15.09 7.65 9.35
C TRP A 266 15.07 8.53 10.59
N SER A 267 14.77 8.00 11.77
CA SER A 267 14.84 8.76 13.02
C SER A 267 16.26 9.24 13.28
N ALA A 268 17.26 8.37 13.12
CA ALA A 268 18.67 8.74 13.30
C ALA A 268 19.12 9.73 12.21
N ALA A 269 18.69 9.54 10.98
CA ALA A 269 18.98 10.46 9.87
C ALA A 269 18.41 11.87 10.10
N VAL A 270 17.17 11.97 10.56
CA VAL A 270 16.54 13.24 10.93
C VAL A 270 17.30 13.92 12.08
N GLN A 271 17.65 13.18 13.12
CA GLN A 271 18.46 13.70 14.23
C GLN A 271 19.83 14.20 13.78
N GLN A 272 20.51 13.45 12.90
CA GLN A 272 21.81 13.84 12.34
C GLN A 272 21.69 15.16 11.54
N LEU A 273 20.71 15.26 10.64
CA LEU A 273 20.48 16.49 9.87
C LEU A 273 20.15 17.70 10.77
N GLN A 274 19.35 17.48 11.82
CA GLN A 274 19.04 18.52 12.81
C GLN A 274 20.29 18.97 13.61
N LYS A 275 21.13 18.00 14.06
CA LYS A 275 22.37 18.28 14.79
C LYS A 275 23.33 19.14 13.97
N LEU A 276 23.34 18.94 12.66
CA LEU A 276 24.19 19.68 11.72
C LEU A 276 23.51 20.94 11.15
N HIS A 277 22.32 21.30 11.64
CA HIS A 277 21.52 22.44 11.16
C HIS A 277 21.27 22.39 9.64
N ARG A 278 21.13 21.18 9.10
CA ARG A 278 20.90 20.96 7.65
C ARG A 278 19.46 20.57 7.32
N LEU A 279 18.61 20.22 8.26
CA LEU A 279 17.22 19.86 7.97
C LEU A 279 16.40 21.16 7.75
N ALA A 280 16.10 21.46 6.49
CA ALA A 280 15.26 22.60 6.12
C ALA A 280 13.78 22.32 6.25
N GLY A 281 13.37 21.06 6.08
CA GLY A 281 11.99 20.61 6.23
C GLY A 281 11.86 19.10 6.07
N LEU A 282 10.75 18.57 6.57
CA LEU A 282 10.41 17.15 6.48
C LEU A 282 8.99 16.98 5.92
N VAL A 283 8.83 16.12 4.92
CA VAL A 283 7.52 15.69 4.43
C VAL A 283 7.45 14.18 4.43
N VAL A 284 6.38 13.64 4.99
CA VAL A 284 6.07 12.20 4.91
C VAL A 284 4.78 12.01 4.13
N TYR A 285 4.83 11.18 3.09
CA TYR A 285 3.68 10.78 2.29
C TYR A 285 3.41 9.28 2.48
N GLY A 286 2.20 8.94 2.86
CA GLY A 286 1.70 7.57 2.94
C GLY A 286 1.67 7.00 4.35
N SER A 287 2.79 6.61 4.94
CA SER A 287 2.82 5.90 6.22
C SER A 287 2.55 6.80 7.43
N PRO A 288 1.41 6.66 8.13
CA PRO A 288 1.16 7.36 9.39
C PRO A 288 2.10 6.90 10.50
N TYR A 289 2.52 5.64 10.49
CA TYR A 289 3.42 5.08 11.50
C TYR A 289 4.81 5.73 11.45
N LEU A 290 5.34 5.92 10.22
CA LEU A 290 6.61 6.63 10.05
C LEU A 290 6.49 8.09 10.49
N TRP A 291 5.39 8.76 10.16
CA TRP A 291 5.13 10.13 10.62
C TRP A 291 5.13 10.23 12.15
N GLU A 292 4.35 9.38 12.83
CA GLU A 292 4.31 9.37 14.29
C GLU A 292 5.68 9.08 14.91
N GLN A 293 6.44 8.16 14.34
CA GLN A 293 7.82 7.88 14.79
C GLN A 293 8.72 9.10 14.63
N LEU A 294 8.69 9.76 13.48
CA LEU A 294 9.58 10.92 13.21
C LEU A 294 9.19 12.16 14.02
N ARG A 295 7.91 12.37 14.28
CA ARG A 295 7.44 13.44 15.16
C ARG A 295 8.10 13.43 16.54
N THR A 296 8.40 12.26 17.09
CA THR A 296 9.00 12.14 18.42
C THR A 296 10.42 12.68 18.50
N VAL A 297 11.13 12.72 17.39
CA VAL A 297 12.53 13.16 17.30
C VAL A 297 12.69 14.50 16.59
N LEU A 298 11.61 15.04 16.04
CA LEU A 298 11.63 16.30 15.29
C LEU A 298 11.56 17.49 16.23
N LYS A 299 12.42 18.49 16.02
CA LYS A 299 12.38 19.74 16.78
C LYS A 299 11.17 20.58 16.37
N PRO A 300 10.56 21.35 17.30
CA PRO A 300 9.35 22.13 17.03
C PRO A 300 9.53 23.25 15.97
N ASP A 301 10.76 23.74 15.81
CA ASP A 301 11.10 24.81 14.84
C ASP A 301 11.27 24.30 13.40
N ILE A 302 11.38 23.01 13.19
CA ILE A 302 11.54 22.43 11.85
C ILE A 302 10.19 22.37 11.13
N PRO A 303 10.07 22.97 9.93
CA PRO A 303 8.88 22.83 9.11
C PRO A 303 8.63 21.38 8.72
N ALA A 304 7.46 20.84 9.05
CA ALA A 304 7.14 19.47 8.71
C ALA A 304 5.66 19.27 8.39
N ALA A 305 5.40 18.30 7.52
CA ALA A 305 4.07 17.93 7.11
C ALA A 305 3.94 16.43 6.84
N TYR A 306 2.71 15.94 7.01
CA TYR A 306 2.32 14.59 6.64
C TYR A 306 1.06 14.61 5.80
N SER A 307 1.03 13.78 4.76
CA SER A 307 -0.18 13.44 4.00
C SER A 307 -0.29 11.93 3.82
N PRO A 308 -1.46 11.31 4.05
CA PRO A 308 -1.68 9.89 3.74
C PRO A 308 -1.66 9.64 2.22
N GLY A 309 -1.96 10.66 1.41
CA GLY A 309 -1.90 10.60 -0.05
C GLY A 309 -0.53 10.94 -0.60
N GLN A 310 -0.17 10.27 -1.70
CA GLN A 310 1.09 10.49 -2.44
C GLN A 310 0.86 11.15 -3.81
N MET A 311 -0.41 11.36 -4.21
CA MET A 311 -0.79 11.93 -5.50
C MET A 311 -0.30 13.37 -5.68
N PRO A 312 -0.25 13.89 -6.92
CA PRO A 312 0.23 15.26 -7.21
C PRO A 312 -0.48 16.35 -6.42
N GLU A 313 -1.79 16.24 -6.17
CA GLU A 313 -2.54 17.22 -5.38
C GLU A 313 -2.03 17.29 -3.93
N ALA A 314 -1.79 16.13 -3.30
CA ALA A 314 -1.22 16.06 -1.95
C ALA A 314 0.17 16.70 -1.89
N GLN A 315 1.05 16.39 -2.86
CA GLN A 315 2.37 17.01 -2.98
C GLN A 315 2.27 18.54 -3.11
N GLN A 316 1.36 19.00 -3.95
CA GLN A 316 1.16 20.42 -4.21
C GLN A 316 0.71 21.18 -2.97
N GLN A 317 -0.32 20.69 -2.26
CA GLN A 317 -0.85 21.34 -1.08
C GLN A 317 0.17 21.38 0.06
N VAL A 318 0.82 20.25 0.34
CA VAL A 318 1.87 20.15 1.35
C VAL A 318 3.00 21.15 1.08
N LEU A 319 3.55 21.13 -0.13
CA LEU A 319 4.73 21.94 -0.45
C LEU A 319 4.41 23.42 -0.59
N LYS A 320 3.25 23.79 -1.17
CA LYS A 320 2.80 25.19 -1.16
C LYS A 320 2.69 25.73 0.26
N THR A 321 2.15 24.93 1.18
CA THR A 321 2.01 25.36 2.57
C THR A 321 3.35 25.54 3.26
N LEU A 322 4.32 24.61 3.03
CA LEU A 322 5.64 24.69 3.66
C LEU A 322 6.55 25.75 3.03
N LEU A 323 6.47 25.95 1.71
CA LEU A 323 7.34 26.87 0.98
C LEU A 323 6.82 28.34 1.00
N ASN A 324 5.50 28.57 1.14
CA ASN A 324 4.91 29.91 1.06
C ASN A 324 4.70 30.60 2.43
N ARG A 325 4.88 29.90 3.56
CA ARG A 325 4.70 30.49 4.90
C ARG A 325 5.72 31.59 5.25
N SER A 326 6.80 31.73 4.50
CA SER A 326 7.81 32.77 4.69
C SER A 326 7.38 34.18 4.35
N HIS A 327 6.23 34.40 3.69
CA HIS A 327 5.77 35.71 3.26
C HIS A 327 4.65 36.34 4.12
N THR A 328 4.08 35.61 5.11
CA THR A 328 2.95 36.11 5.91
C THR A 328 3.33 36.57 7.33
N ALA A 329 4.61 36.53 7.68
CA ALA A 329 5.06 36.92 9.05
C ALA A 329 5.39 38.43 9.19
N THR A 330 5.14 39.26 8.17
CA THR A 330 5.29 40.72 8.24
C THR A 330 3.99 41.42 7.85
N GLY A 331 2.99 41.38 8.74
CA GLY A 331 1.72 42.06 8.51
C GLY A 331 0.88 42.18 9.77
N ASN A 332 1.18 43.24 10.54
CA ASN A 332 0.33 43.94 11.51
C ASN A 332 -0.25 43.17 12.72
N ALA A 333 0.47 43.31 13.82
CA ALA A 333 -0.14 43.53 15.12
C ALA A 333 -0.28 45.06 15.30
N ASP A 334 -1.41 45.63 14.88
CA ASP A 334 -1.91 46.89 15.37
C ASP A 334 -3.36 46.65 15.76
N PHE A 335 -3.56 46.37 17.02
CA PHE A 335 -4.82 46.62 17.70
C PHE A 335 -4.53 47.72 18.72
N THR A 336 -4.82 48.94 18.34
CA THR A 336 -5.09 50.02 19.27
C THR A 336 -6.59 50.29 19.28
N ASP A 337 -7.10 50.35 20.53
CA ASP A 337 -8.38 50.79 21.08
C ASP A 337 -9.58 49.86 20.94
#